data_420af927e03b6c417fbd7657b70fdf20
#
_entry.id   420af927e03b6c417fbd7657b70fdf20
#
_cell.length_a   1.000
_cell.length_b   1.000
_cell.length_c   1.000
_cell.angle_alpha   90.00
_cell.angle_beta   90.00
_cell.angle_gamma   90.00
#
_symmetry.space_group_name_H-M   'P 1'
#
loop_
_entity.id
_entity.type
_entity.pdbx_description
1 polymer ?
#
loop_
_entity_poly.entity_id
_entity_poly.type
_entity_poly.pdbx_seq_one_letter_code
_entity_poly.pdbx_strand_id
1 'polypeptide(L)'
;LDGLLIKSENYQALNTILPKFKGKVQTIYIDPPFNLDSSDQFLYRTNYKDANWATLLENRLRLAKEFLDKKGSIFVRCDHNGNHVVKFLLNEIFGKDNFRNEMILKKTAGMPKRETKNMEMETEYLLYYANNYENLYFNQLWEGRKPEWMPVMIKFNRGGPTGKPIIYEGNEYFPPDGYSWAIGNDIAQNLFKLGRMRIVDGKPQILIDKKTVGSNWTDIPGYSSPSRWGFSTENHEKLLKRTIETSSQEKELVMDFFLGSGTTTAVAHKLGRKWVGVEMGSHFYSFNDKKDIPSGIVVRMKEVLAGTGNHEPCGISKDVNWQGGGFFKYYELEQYEETLANCKYEENDLFNSPSKTPYQEYVFMKDEKML
;
A
#
# COMPACT_ATOMS: atom_id res chain seq x y z
N LEU A 1 -16.97 5.28 12.98
CA LEU A 1 -16.07 6.10 12.19
C LEU A 1 -15.22 5.20 11.31
N ASP A 2 -15.32 5.38 9.99
CA ASP A 2 -14.62 4.52 9.04
C ASP A 2 -13.35 5.20 8.54
N GLY A 3 -13.33 6.54 8.56
CA GLY A 3 -12.17 7.28 8.08
C GLY A 3 -11.89 8.59 8.79
N LEU A 4 -10.63 8.99 8.74
CA LEU A 4 -10.13 10.27 9.22
C LEU A 4 -9.30 10.91 8.10
N LEU A 5 -9.73 12.07 7.63
CA LEU A 5 -9.02 12.87 6.64
C LEU A 5 -8.47 14.12 7.31
N ILE A 6 -7.17 14.35 7.20
CA ILE A 6 -6.49 15.46 7.87
C ILE A 6 -5.78 16.31 6.81
N LYS A 7 -6.12 17.60 6.78
CA LYS A 7 -5.37 18.60 6.02
C LYS A 7 -4.31 19.21 6.93
N SER A 8 -3.06 18.87 6.68
CA SER A 8 -1.91 19.38 7.43
C SER A 8 -0.60 18.96 6.76
N GLU A 9 0.49 19.59 7.18
CA GLU A 9 1.83 19.02 7.00
C GLU A 9 1.90 17.66 7.71
N ASN A 10 2.44 16.64 7.05
CA ASN A 10 2.32 15.27 7.54
C ASN A 10 3.11 14.98 8.83
N TYR A 11 4.28 15.60 9.03
CA TYR A 11 5.04 15.42 10.26
C TYR A 11 4.28 15.97 11.47
N GLN A 12 3.64 17.15 11.31
CA GLN A 12 2.77 17.74 12.34
C GLN A 12 1.56 16.84 12.62
N ALA A 13 0.86 16.40 11.57
CA ALA A 13 -0.30 15.53 11.71
C ALA A 13 0.06 14.23 12.41
N LEU A 14 1.14 13.56 11.99
CA LEU A 14 1.58 12.30 12.59
C LEU A 14 1.88 12.47 14.08
N ASN A 15 2.63 13.50 14.48
CA ASN A 15 2.90 13.75 15.91
C ASN A 15 1.61 14.00 16.70
N THR A 16 0.66 14.74 16.12
CA THR A 16 -0.63 15.04 16.79
C THR A 16 -1.47 13.80 17.04
N ILE A 17 -1.52 12.87 16.07
CA ILE A 17 -2.38 11.67 16.19
C ILE A 17 -1.66 10.45 16.77
N LEU A 18 -0.33 10.50 16.96
CA LEU A 18 0.45 9.38 17.46
C LEU A 18 -0.07 8.80 18.78
N PRO A 19 -0.44 9.59 19.80
CA PRO A 19 -0.94 9.01 21.06
C PRO A 19 -2.16 8.12 20.89
N LYS A 20 -3.02 8.44 19.92
CA LYS A 20 -4.24 7.69 19.65
C LYS A 20 -4.03 6.44 18.81
N PHE A 21 -3.12 6.49 17.84
CA PHE A 21 -2.97 5.45 16.81
C PHE A 21 -1.67 4.64 16.92
N LYS A 22 -0.85 4.89 17.95
CA LYS A 22 0.37 4.11 18.19
C LYS A 22 0.10 2.62 18.26
N GLY A 23 0.81 1.82 17.47
CA GLY A 23 0.70 0.37 17.43
C GLY A 23 -0.64 -0.17 16.91
N LYS A 24 -1.43 0.62 16.16
CA LYS A 24 -2.77 0.24 15.71
C LYS A 24 -2.94 0.16 14.20
N VAL A 25 -1.96 0.61 13.43
CA VAL A 25 -2.05 0.64 11.97
C VAL A 25 -1.58 -0.69 11.41
N GLN A 26 -2.44 -1.33 10.62
CA GLN A 26 -2.12 -2.61 10.00
C GLN A 26 -1.35 -2.43 8.70
N THR A 27 -1.71 -1.45 7.89
CA THR A 27 -1.06 -1.17 6.61
C THR A 27 -0.76 0.30 6.46
N ILE A 28 0.48 0.63 6.17
CA ILE A 28 0.87 1.96 5.70
C ILE A 28 1.25 1.85 4.22
N TYR A 29 0.64 2.68 3.39
CA TYR A 29 1.05 2.90 2.01
C TYR A 29 1.40 4.37 1.84
N ILE A 30 2.54 4.65 1.24
CA ILE A 30 2.94 6.01 0.90
C ILE A 30 3.58 6.09 -0.49
N ASP A 31 3.28 7.18 -1.17
CA ASP A 31 3.86 7.59 -2.44
C ASP A 31 4.47 8.99 -2.26
N PRO A 32 5.66 9.08 -1.60
CA PRO A 32 6.27 10.37 -1.31
C PRO A 32 6.72 11.07 -2.61
N PRO A 33 6.89 12.40 -2.59
CA PRO A 33 7.42 13.12 -3.74
C PRO A 33 8.76 12.53 -4.16
N PHE A 34 8.90 12.21 -5.44
CA PHE A 34 10.17 11.73 -5.97
C PHE A 34 11.19 12.87 -5.99
N ASN A 35 12.46 12.54 -5.73
CA ASN A 35 13.56 13.49 -5.76
C ASN A 35 13.96 13.79 -7.21
N LEU A 36 13.19 14.63 -7.90
CA LEU A 36 13.38 14.97 -9.29
C LEU A 36 14.13 16.31 -9.40
N ASP A 37 15.08 16.42 -10.33
CA ASP A 37 15.87 17.62 -10.57
C ASP A 37 15.02 18.85 -10.97
N SER A 38 13.95 18.63 -11.70
CA SER A 38 12.94 19.66 -12.00
C SER A 38 11.62 19.01 -12.40
N SER A 39 10.50 19.54 -11.92
CA SER A 39 9.19 19.18 -12.42
C SER A 39 8.18 20.28 -12.13
N ASP A 40 7.72 20.95 -13.17
CA ASP A 40 6.62 21.92 -13.12
C ASP A 40 5.24 21.22 -12.99
N GLN A 41 5.24 19.88 -12.94
CA GLN A 41 4.01 19.08 -12.90
C GLN A 41 3.45 18.88 -11.49
N PHE A 42 4.22 19.22 -10.45
CA PHE A 42 3.83 19.01 -9.06
C PHE A 42 3.50 20.32 -8.36
N LEU A 43 2.45 20.32 -7.55
CA LEU A 43 2.03 21.47 -6.72
C LEU A 43 2.97 21.73 -5.51
N TYR A 44 4.01 20.91 -5.35
CA TYR A 44 4.97 20.95 -4.26
C TYR A 44 6.41 20.88 -4.81
N ARG A 45 7.36 21.28 -3.98
CA ARG A 45 8.78 21.25 -4.33
C ARG A 45 9.25 19.79 -4.52
N THR A 46 9.86 19.51 -5.66
CA THR A 46 10.43 18.18 -6.00
C THR A 46 11.96 18.18 -6.01
N ASN A 47 12.58 19.33 -6.19
CA ASN A 47 14.04 19.45 -6.21
C ASN A 47 14.57 19.59 -4.78
N TYR A 48 14.75 18.43 -4.13
CA TYR A 48 15.50 18.31 -2.89
C TYR A 48 16.93 17.86 -3.20
N LYS A 49 17.91 18.39 -2.47
CA LYS A 49 19.21 17.69 -2.43
C LYS A 49 18.99 16.36 -1.73
N ASP A 50 19.69 15.31 -2.16
CA ASP A 50 19.49 13.93 -1.66
C ASP A 50 19.44 13.85 -0.13
N ALA A 51 20.36 14.55 0.55
CA ALA A 51 20.39 14.59 2.01
C ALA A 51 19.11 15.16 2.65
N ASN A 52 18.55 16.23 2.08
CA ASN A 52 17.33 16.85 2.61
C ASN A 52 16.11 15.95 2.36
N TRP A 53 16.05 15.32 1.19
CA TRP A 53 14.99 14.39 0.86
C TRP A 53 15.05 13.13 1.74
N ALA A 54 16.26 12.58 1.95
CA ALA A 54 16.47 11.46 2.84
C ALA A 54 16.06 11.80 4.29
N THR A 55 16.44 12.98 4.80
CA THR A 55 16.06 13.44 6.15
C THR A 55 14.54 13.63 6.27
N LEU A 56 13.90 14.19 5.25
CA LEU A 56 12.44 14.33 5.22
C LEU A 56 11.76 12.97 5.36
N LEU A 57 12.21 11.98 4.59
CA LEU A 57 11.64 10.63 4.63
C LEU A 57 11.97 9.91 5.94
N GLU A 58 13.22 9.98 6.41
CA GLU A 58 13.65 9.32 7.64
C GLU A 58 12.76 9.67 8.83
N ASN A 59 12.54 10.96 9.07
CA ASN A 59 11.72 11.42 10.18
C ASN A 59 10.30 10.85 10.13
N ARG A 60 9.70 10.77 8.96
CA ARG A 60 8.34 10.27 8.77
C ARG A 60 8.28 8.75 8.83
N LEU A 61 9.29 8.05 8.33
CA LEU A 61 9.38 6.58 8.40
C LEU A 61 9.61 6.10 9.84
N ARG A 62 10.37 6.86 10.66
CA ARG A 62 10.50 6.57 12.11
C ARG A 62 9.16 6.69 12.83
N LEU A 63 8.38 7.76 12.55
CA LEU A 63 7.03 7.89 13.07
C LEU A 63 6.11 6.77 12.55
N ALA A 64 6.19 6.45 11.26
CA ALA A 64 5.41 5.38 10.65
C ALA A 64 5.57 4.05 11.38
N LYS A 65 6.80 3.71 11.80
CA LYS A 65 7.09 2.51 12.58
C LYS A 65 6.35 2.49 13.93
N GLU A 66 6.24 3.63 14.60
CA GLU A 66 5.51 3.76 15.88
C GLU A 66 4.00 3.52 15.72
N PHE A 67 3.44 3.84 14.55
CA PHE A 67 2.03 3.60 14.26
C PHE A 67 1.71 2.13 13.99
N LEU A 68 2.65 1.37 13.44
CA LEU A 68 2.39 0.02 12.98
C LEU A 68 2.09 -0.96 14.11
N ASP A 69 1.03 -1.74 13.94
CA ASP A 69 0.79 -2.95 14.72
C ASP A 69 1.94 -3.96 14.53
N LYS A 70 2.13 -4.88 15.47
CA LYS A 70 3.16 -5.94 15.37
C LYS A 70 2.99 -6.82 14.13
N LYS A 71 1.75 -6.98 13.65
CA LYS A 71 1.40 -7.72 12.43
C LYS A 71 1.43 -6.84 11.18
N GLY A 72 1.65 -5.54 11.36
CA GLY A 72 1.53 -4.54 10.32
C GLY A 72 2.72 -4.49 9.38
N SER A 73 2.52 -3.75 8.32
CA SER A 73 3.52 -3.57 7.25
C SER A 73 3.43 -2.20 6.59
N ILE A 74 4.53 -1.82 5.94
CA ILE A 74 4.65 -0.58 5.19
C ILE A 74 5.02 -0.85 3.74
N PHE A 75 4.39 -0.08 2.85
CA PHE A 75 4.66 -0.05 1.42
C PHE A 75 5.08 1.36 1.03
N VAL A 76 6.25 1.48 0.42
CA VAL A 76 6.79 2.77 -0.02
C VAL A 76 7.05 2.73 -1.52
N ARG A 77 6.32 3.56 -2.27
CA ARG A 77 6.52 3.71 -3.70
C ARG A 77 7.68 4.67 -3.97
N CYS A 78 8.48 4.37 -4.95
CA CYS A 78 9.59 5.22 -5.40
C CYS A 78 9.96 4.89 -6.85
N ASP A 79 10.62 5.86 -7.48
CA ASP A 79 11.23 5.65 -8.80
C ASP A 79 12.70 5.22 -8.68
N HIS A 80 13.38 5.12 -9.83
CA HIS A 80 14.78 4.73 -9.91
C HIS A 80 15.75 5.75 -9.26
N ASN A 81 15.36 7.02 -9.12
CA ASN A 81 16.21 8.03 -8.49
C ASN A 81 16.24 7.83 -6.97
N GLY A 82 15.15 7.38 -6.38
CA GLY A 82 14.98 7.29 -4.93
C GLY A 82 15.05 5.89 -4.33
N ASN A 83 14.89 4.81 -5.12
CA ASN A 83 14.71 3.47 -4.59
C ASN A 83 15.85 2.99 -3.68
N HIS A 84 17.10 3.31 -4.02
CA HIS A 84 18.27 2.93 -3.23
C HIS A 84 18.33 3.65 -1.89
N VAL A 85 17.98 4.95 -1.85
CA VAL A 85 17.92 5.74 -0.61
C VAL A 85 16.77 5.24 0.27
N VAL A 86 15.58 5.07 -0.28
CA VAL A 86 14.40 4.56 0.45
C VAL A 86 14.69 3.18 1.03
N LYS A 87 15.28 2.28 0.25
CA LYS A 87 15.62 0.93 0.69
C LYS A 87 16.64 0.94 1.82
N PHE A 88 17.64 1.83 1.74
CA PHE A 88 18.61 2.03 2.81
C PHE A 88 17.93 2.50 4.10
N LEU A 89 17.09 3.54 4.04
CA LEU A 89 16.36 4.05 5.19
C LEU A 89 15.42 2.99 5.81
N LEU A 90 14.71 2.24 4.98
CA LEU A 90 13.85 1.16 5.47
C LEU A 90 14.64 0.04 6.13
N ASN A 91 15.81 -0.32 5.62
CA ASN A 91 16.71 -1.27 6.26
C ASN A 91 17.18 -0.80 7.65
N GLU A 92 17.54 0.48 7.77
CA GLU A 92 17.98 1.07 9.05
C GLU A 92 16.84 1.16 10.08
N ILE A 93 15.63 1.54 9.62
CA ILE A 93 14.50 1.77 10.52
C ILE A 93 13.79 0.47 10.87
N PHE A 94 13.51 -0.37 9.89
CA PHE A 94 12.72 -1.60 10.08
C PHE A 94 13.58 -2.84 10.28
N GLY A 95 14.82 -2.82 9.83
CA GLY A 95 15.73 -3.97 9.82
C GLY A 95 15.66 -4.76 8.52
N LYS A 96 16.82 -5.26 8.07
CA LYS A 96 16.96 -6.03 6.81
C LYS A 96 16.13 -7.31 6.81
N ASP A 97 15.99 -7.96 7.95
CA ASP A 97 15.23 -9.21 8.09
C ASP A 97 13.71 -9.01 7.91
N ASN A 98 13.25 -7.79 8.04
CA ASN A 98 11.86 -7.40 7.81
C ASN A 98 11.56 -6.98 6.37
N PHE A 99 12.55 -6.95 5.49
CA PHE A 99 12.32 -6.79 4.06
C PHE A 99 11.54 -7.97 3.50
N ARG A 100 10.44 -7.70 2.80
CA ARG A 100 9.61 -8.75 2.21
C ARG A 100 9.79 -8.84 0.71
N ASN A 101 9.48 -7.79 -0.01
CA ASN A 101 9.55 -7.78 -1.47
C ASN A 101 9.83 -6.36 -1.99
N GLU A 102 10.32 -6.33 -3.21
CA GLU A 102 10.36 -5.17 -4.09
C GLU A 102 9.49 -5.52 -5.30
N MET A 103 8.30 -4.90 -5.37
CA MET A 103 7.41 -5.09 -6.50
C MET A 103 7.79 -4.12 -7.63
N ILE A 104 7.81 -4.64 -8.84
CA ILE A 104 8.06 -3.87 -10.06
C ILE A 104 6.72 -3.40 -10.60
N LEU A 105 6.57 -2.09 -10.73
CA LEU A 105 5.39 -1.43 -11.27
C LEU A 105 5.67 -0.94 -12.69
N LYS A 106 4.65 -0.90 -13.54
CA LYS A 106 4.76 -0.29 -14.86
C LYS A 106 4.63 1.23 -14.75
N LYS A 107 5.64 1.94 -15.21
CA LYS A 107 5.53 3.38 -15.45
C LYS A 107 4.66 3.62 -16.69
N THR A 108 3.80 4.62 -16.66
CA THR A 108 3.04 5.01 -17.86
C THR A 108 4.03 5.48 -18.92
N ALA A 109 3.99 4.85 -20.10
CA ALA A 109 4.85 5.25 -21.21
C ALA A 109 4.58 6.71 -21.59
N GLY A 110 5.61 7.53 -21.60
CA GLY A 110 5.57 8.88 -22.16
C GLY A 110 5.56 8.84 -23.70
N MET A 111 5.42 10.01 -24.35
CA MET A 111 5.68 10.08 -25.77
C MET A 111 7.14 9.70 -26.06
N PRO A 112 7.42 9.05 -27.21
CA PRO A 112 8.80 8.74 -27.62
C PRO A 112 9.66 10.01 -27.54
N LYS A 113 10.70 9.96 -26.74
CA LYS A 113 11.67 11.06 -26.66
C LYS A 113 12.64 10.97 -27.84
N ARG A 114 13.23 12.11 -28.19
CA ARG A 114 14.35 12.14 -29.15
C ARG A 114 15.44 11.17 -28.70
N GLU A 115 16.25 10.71 -29.67
CA GLU A 115 17.39 9.81 -29.41
C GLU A 115 18.11 10.18 -28.12
N THR A 116 18.15 9.25 -27.18
CA THR A 116 18.88 9.34 -25.92
C THR A 116 19.95 8.27 -25.89
N LYS A 117 21.01 8.48 -25.14
CA LYS A 117 22.05 7.46 -24.94
C LYS A 117 21.66 6.42 -23.88
N ASN A 118 20.45 6.51 -23.32
CA ASN A 118 19.94 5.66 -22.24
C ASN A 118 18.74 4.87 -22.72
N MET A 119 18.56 3.68 -22.14
CA MET A 119 17.30 2.95 -22.26
C MET A 119 16.18 3.70 -21.53
N GLU A 120 14.95 3.61 -22.04
CA GLU A 120 13.80 4.25 -21.43
C GLU A 120 13.47 3.58 -20.10
N MET A 121 13.18 4.40 -19.07
CA MET A 121 12.81 3.92 -17.74
C MET A 121 11.31 3.63 -17.69
N GLU A 122 10.95 2.35 -17.82
CA GLU A 122 9.56 1.88 -17.90
C GLU A 122 9.00 1.39 -16.58
N THR A 123 9.81 1.40 -15.50
CA THR A 123 9.43 0.80 -14.23
C THR A 123 9.61 1.75 -13.06
N GLU A 124 8.79 1.52 -12.03
CA GLU A 124 8.89 2.08 -10.69
C GLU A 124 8.85 0.92 -9.68
N TYR A 125 9.07 1.23 -8.42
CA TYR A 125 9.25 0.24 -7.37
C TYR A 125 8.29 0.48 -6.23
N LEU A 126 7.80 -0.61 -5.63
CA LEU A 126 7.06 -0.59 -4.39
C LEU A 126 7.79 -1.48 -3.38
N LEU A 127 8.43 -0.87 -2.40
CA LEU A 127 9.20 -1.55 -1.36
C LEU A 127 8.26 -1.97 -0.23
N TYR A 128 8.30 -3.24 0.14
CA TYR A 128 7.45 -3.85 1.15
C TYR A 128 8.27 -4.34 2.33
N TYR A 129 7.95 -3.83 3.53
CA TYR A 129 8.57 -4.22 4.80
C TYR A 129 7.51 -4.59 5.84
N ALA A 130 7.80 -5.62 6.61
CA ALA A 130 7.05 -5.95 7.82
C ALA A 130 7.50 -5.04 8.99
N ASN A 131 6.61 -4.78 9.95
CA ASN A 131 7.05 -4.25 11.24
C ASN A 131 7.81 -5.34 12.05
N ASN A 132 7.30 -6.56 12.02
CA ASN A 132 7.95 -7.75 12.57
C ASN A 132 7.58 -8.96 11.70
N TYR A 133 8.58 -9.60 11.07
CA TYR A 133 8.36 -10.71 10.16
C TYR A 133 7.66 -11.90 10.80
N GLU A 134 8.03 -12.26 12.03
CA GLU A 134 7.47 -13.44 12.71
C GLU A 134 5.97 -13.31 12.99
N ASN A 135 5.49 -12.08 13.14
CA ASN A 135 4.08 -11.79 13.43
C ASN A 135 3.29 -11.29 12.22
N LEU A 136 3.96 -11.09 11.08
CA LEU A 136 3.38 -10.45 9.91
C LEU A 136 2.07 -11.10 9.46
N TYR A 137 1.02 -10.29 9.30
CA TYR A 137 -0.15 -10.71 8.54
C TYR A 137 0.15 -10.61 7.03
N PHE A 138 -0.04 -11.70 6.33
CA PHE A 138 0.12 -11.79 4.88
C PHE A 138 -1.00 -12.65 4.28
N ASN A 139 -1.75 -12.07 3.36
CA ASN A 139 -2.76 -12.77 2.58
C ASN A 139 -2.22 -13.06 1.18
N GLN A 140 -1.99 -14.33 0.89
CA GLN A 140 -1.53 -14.77 -0.42
C GLN A 140 -2.63 -14.57 -1.46
N LEU A 141 -2.41 -13.65 -2.39
CA LEU A 141 -3.33 -13.43 -3.50
C LEU A 141 -3.11 -14.43 -4.62
N TRP A 142 -4.21 -14.76 -5.30
CA TRP A 142 -4.23 -15.69 -6.42
C TRP A 142 -4.85 -15.02 -7.64
N GLU A 143 -4.28 -15.29 -8.81
CA GLU A 143 -4.86 -14.87 -10.09
C GLU A 143 -5.14 -16.08 -10.97
N GLY A 144 -6.17 -15.96 -11.80
CA GLY A 144 -6.51 -16.97 -12.79
C GLY A 144 -5.42 -17.08 -13.86
N ARG A 145 -5.18 -18.31 -14.33
CA ARG A 145 -4.35 -18.57 -15.51
C ARG A 145 -5.09 -19.51 -16.45
N LYS A 146 -4.65 -19.57 -17.70
CA LYS A 146 -5.17 -20.58 -18.63
C LYS A 146 -5.00 -21.96 -17.99
N PRO A 147 -6.07 -22.76 -17.85
CA PRO A 147 -6.00 -24.07 -17.27
C PRO A 147 -5.01 -24.97 -18.03
N GLU A 148 -4.13 -25.59 -17.28
CA GLU A 148 -3.08 -26.47 -17.82
C GLU A 148 -2.89 -27.68 -16.92
N TRP A 149 -2.72 -28.87 -17.52
CA TRP A 149 -2.38 -30.07 -16.80
C TRP A 149 -0.87 -30.17 -16.64
N MET A 150 -0.41 -30.21 -15.40
CA MET A 150 1.01 -30.26 -15.07
C MET A 150 1.38 -31.53 -14.31
N PRO A 151 2.53 -32.16 -14.59
CA PRO A 151 3.02 -33.30 -13.81
C PRO A 151 3.20 -32.92 -12.34
N VAL A 152 2.83 -33.82 -11.44
CA VAL A 152 2.97 -33.65 -9.97
C VAL A 152 4.34 -34.20 -9.53
N MET A 153 5.42 -33.81 -10.18
CA MET A 153 6.77 -34.29 -9.89
C MET A 153 7.70 -33.14 -9.49
N ILE A 154 8.51 -33.40 -8.45
CA ILE A 154 9.65 -32.54 -8.09
C ILE A 154 10.93 -33.35 -8.11
N LYS A 155 12.00 -32.79 -8.66
CA LYS A 155 13.32 -33.41 -8.68
C LYS A 155 13.97 -33.30 -7.31
N PHE A 156 14.45 -34.42 -6.77
CA PHE A 156 15.22 -34.40 -5.54
C PHE A 156 16.69 -34.15 -5.83
N ASN A 157 17.25 -33.12 -5.18
CA ASN A 157 18.69 -32.82 -5.27
C ASN A 157 19.56 -33.56 -4.23
N ARG A 158 18.95 -34.26 -3.27
CA ARG A 158 19.68 -35.06 -2.24
C ARG A 158 18.77 -36.21 -1.81
N GLY A 159 19.30 -37.45 -1.83
CA GLY A 159 18.65 -38.69 -1.50
C GLY A 159 17.59 -38.62 -0.38
N GLY A 160 16.45 -38.12 -0.76
CA GLY A 160 15.26 -38.10 0.08
C GLY A 160 14.54 -39.45 -0.03
N PRO A 161 13.58 -39.74 0.88
CA PRO A 161 12.86 -41.00 0.89
C PRO A 161 12.16 -41.21 -0.45
N THR A 162 12.29 -42.38 -1.00
CA THR A 162 11.50 -42.88 -2.11
C THR A 162 10.06 -42.52 -1.89
N GLY A 163 9.50 -41.69 -2.76
CA GLY A 163 8.21 -41.10 -2.55
C GLY A 163 7.13 -42.12 -2.33
N LYS A 164 6.28 -41.87 -1.33
CA LYS A 164 5.08 -42.68 -1.13
C LYS A 164 4.22 -42.63 -2.40
N PRO A 165 3.57 -43.76 -2.77
CA PRO A 165 2.76 -43.76 -3.98
C PRO A 165 1.53 -42.87 -3.86
N ILE A 166 1.06 -42.36 -5.00
CA ILE A 166 -0.29 -41.84 -5.14
C ILE A 166 -1.18 -43.03 -5.55
N ILE A 167 -2.29 -43.22 -4.84
CA ILE A 167 -3.24 -44.29 -5.08
C ILE A 167 -4.41 -43.74 -5.89
N TYR A 168 -4.78 -44.38 -7.00
CA TYR A 168 -5.96 -44.02 -7.77
C TYR A 168 -6.63 -45.30 -8.34
N GLU A 169 -7.93 -45.45 -8.07
CA GLU A 169 -8.73 -46.64 -8.49
C GLU A 169 -8.04 -47.98 -8.15
N GLY A 170 -7.46 -48.07 -6.95
CA GLY A 170 -6.80 -49.27 -6.45
C GLY A 170 -5.37 -49.50 -6.98
N ASN A 171 -4.88 -48.68 -7.90
CA ASN A 171 -3.50 -48.74 -8.41
C ASN A 171 -2.57 -47.80 -7.68
N GLU A 172 -1.33 -48.22 -7.48
CA GLU A 172 -0.27 -47.43 -6.88
C GLU A 172 0.65 -46.84 -7.95
N TYR A 173 0.83 -45.54 -7.91
CA TYR A 173 1.71 -44.78 -8.83
C TYR A 173 2.90 -44.24 -8.06
N PHE A 174 4.08 -44.81 -8.33
CA PHE A 174 5.35 -44.39 -7.72
C PHE A 174 6.02 -43.33 -8.55
N PRO A 175 6.74 -42.38 -7.93
CA PRO A 175 7.55 -41.41 -8.67
C PRO A 175 8.74 -42.13 -9.34
N PRO A 176 9.21 -41.63 -10.49
CA PRO A 176 10.44 -42.16 -11.11
C PRO A 176 11.67 -41.96 -10.23
N ASP A 177 12.72 -42.72 -10.49
CA ASP A 177 14.00 -42.56 -9.78
C ASP A 177 14.53 -41.14 -9.84
N GLY A 178 14.94 -40.60 -8.68
CA GLY A 178 15.38 -39.24 -8.52
C GLY A 178 14.28 -38.17 -8.42
N TYR A 179 13.01 -38.61 -8.37
CA TYR A 179 11.86 -37.72 -8.22
C TYR A 179 11.00 -38.12 -7.00
N SER A 180 10.16 -37.19 -6.57
CA SER A 180 9.06 -37.48 -5.65
C SER A 180 7.82 -36.73 -6.10
N TRP A 181 6.66 -37.16 -5.59
CA TRP A 181 5.43 -36.39 -5.80
C TRP A 181 5.45 -35.10 -4.98
N ALA A 182 5.02 -34.01 -5.60
CA ALA A 182 4.93 -32.68 -4.95
C ALA A 182 3.82 -32.62 -3.88
N ILE A 183 2.92 -33.60 -3.87
CA ILE A 183 1.78 -33.67 -2.95
C ILE A 183 1.65 -35.09 -2.38
N GLY A 184 1.12 -35.20 -1.16
CA GLY A 184 0.80 -36.48 -0.54
C GLY A 184 -0.48 -37.10 -1.10
N ASN A 185 -0.65 -38.41 -0.82
CA ASN A 185 -1.81 -39.18 -1.30
C ASN A 185 -3.14 -38.59 -0.82
N ASP A 186 -3.25 -38.09 0.42
CA ASP A 186 -4.50 -37.51 0.95
C ASP A 186 -4.96 -36.28 0.15
N ILE A 187 -4.01 -35.42 -0.23
CA ILE A 187 -4.30 -34.29 -1.10
C ILE A 187 -4.69 -34.75 -2.50
N ALA A 188 -3.97 -35.75 -3.03
CA ALA A 188 -4.26 -36.37 -4.33
C ALA A 188 -5.68 -36.93 -4.40
N GLN A 189 -6.13 -37.66 -3.37
CA GLN A 189 -7.49 -38.20 -3.30
C GLN A 189 -8.56 -37.10 -3.38
N ASN A 190 -8.36 -35.99 -2.67
CA ASN A 190 -9.28 -34.86 -2.76
C ASN A 190 -9.31 -34.25 -4.16
N LEU A 191 -8.15 -34.10 -4.80
CA LEU A 191 -8.06 -33.55 -6.15
C LEU A 191 -8.68 -34.45 -7.20
N PHE A 192 -8.56 -35.79 -7.06
CA PHE A 192 -9.27 -36.74 -7.92
C PHE A 192 -10.80 -36.62 -7.78
N LYS A 193 -11.32 -36.56 -6.55
CA LYS A 193 -12.75 -36.36 -6.28
C LYS A 193 -13.30 -35.06 -6.90
N LEU A 194 -12.47 -34.01 -6.95
CA LEU A 194 -12.82 -32.71 -7.53
C LEU A 194 -12.60 -32.63 -9.05
N GLY A 195 -12.15 -33.74 -9.69
CA GLY A 195 -11.81 -33.75 -11.11
C GLY A 195 -10.61 -32.87 -11.48
N ARG A 196 -9.78 -32.49 -10.49
CA ARG A 196 -8.61 -31.62 -10.65
C ARG A 196 -7.30 -32.41 -10.75
N MET A 197 -7.35 -33.70 -10.73
CA MET A 197 -6.22 -34.60 -10.91
C MET A 197 -6.59 -35.75 -11.85
N ARG A 198 -5.63 -36.19 -12.64
CA ARG A 198 -5.79 -37.33 -13.56
C ARG A 198 -4.51 -38.14 -13.68
N ILE A 199 -4.58 -39.36 -14.18
CA ILE A 199 -3.42 -40.16 -14.55
C ILE A 199 -3.33 -40.15 -16.08
N VAL A 200 -2.16 -39.85 -16.60
CA VAL A 200 -1.83 -39.92 -18.04
C VAL A 200 -0.49 -40.65 -18.18
N ASP A 201 -0.48 -41.72 -18.95
CA ASP A 201 0.72 -42.61 -19.16
C ASP A 201 1.39 -42.99 -17.83
N GLY A 202 0.58 -43.39 -16.84
CA GLY A 202 1.06 -43.78 -15.52
C GLY A 202 1.58 -42.63 -14.63
N LYS A 203 1.42 -41.40 -15.05
CA LYS A 203 1.91 -40.21 -14.32
C LYS A 203 0.76 -39.33 -13.82
N PRO A 204 0.73 -39.01 -12.52
CA PRO A 204 -0.24 -38.08 -11.98
C PRO A 204 -0.02 -36.64 -12.53
N GLN A 205 -1.11 -36.02 -12.97
CA GLN A 205 -1.16 -34.63 -13.41
C GLN A 205 -2.22 -33.88 -12.61
N ILE A 206 -1.93 -32.64 -12.27
CA ILE A 206 -2.84 -31.71 -11.60
C ILE A 206 -3.26 -30.59 -12.55
N LEU A 207 -4.53 -30.20 -12.51
CA LEU A 207 -5.05 -29.06 -13.23
C LEU A 207 -4.69 -27.78 -12.48
N ILE A 208 -3.84 -26.96 -13.08
CA ILE A 208 -3.45 -25.65 -12.57
C ILE A 208 -4.18 -24.58 -13.37
N ASP A 209 -5.12 -23.88 -12.73
CA ASP A 209 -5.91 -22.79 -13.29
C ASP A 209 -5.72 -21.47 -12.54
N LYS A 210 -4.86 -21.48 -11.51
CA LYS A 210 -4.49 -20.33 -10.71
C LYS A 210 -2.99 -20.32 -10.49
N LYS A 211 -2.44 -19.13 -10.35
CA LYS A 211 -1.08 -18.91 -9.88
C LYS A 211 -1.05 -17.87 -8.76
N THR A 212 -0.06 -17.93 -7.90
CA THR A 212 0.16 -16.89 -6.87
C THR A 212 0.56 -15.59 -7.54
N VAL A 213 0.05 -14.49 -7.01
CA VAL A 213 0.51 -13.15 -7.40
C VAL A 213 1.95 -12.98 -6.88
N GLY A 214 2.88 -12.78 -7.79
CA GLY A 214 4.29 -12.54 -7.47
C GLY A 214 4.62 -11.04 -7.32
N SER A 215 5.91 -10.71 -7.38
CA SER A 215 6.39 -9.31 -7.26
C SER A 215 6.40 -8.53 -8.58
N ASN A 216 6.09 -9.14 -9.69
CA ASN A 216 5.94 -8.44 -10.97
C ASN A 216 4.49 -7.95 -11.13
N TRP A 217 4.26 -6.66 -10.92
CA TRP A 217 2.95 -6.00 -10.99
C TRP A 217 2.83 -5.08 -12.21
N THR A 218 3.57 -5.37 -13.28
CA THR A 218 3.51 -4.60 -14.54
C THR A 218 2.19 -4.79 -15.30
N ASP A 219 1.34 -5.69 -14.86
CA ASP A 219 -0.03 -5.89 -15.30
C ASP A 219 -0.98 -4.74 -14.90
N ILE A 220 -0.57 -3.92 -13.90
CA ILE A 220 -1.33 -2.76 -13.43
C ILE A 220 -0.63 -1.50 -13.92
N PRO A 221 -1.34 -0.56 -14.58
CA PRO A 221 -0.79 0.75 -14.86
C PRO A 221 -0.39 1.47 -13.57
N GLY A 222 0.76 2.14 -13.57
CA GLY A 222 1.23 2.85 -12.37
C GLY A 222 0.31 4.01 -11.98
N TYR A 223 -0.22 4.72 -12.98
CA TYR A 223 -1.08 5.89 -12.79
C TYR A 223 -2.37 5.77 -13.58
N SER A 224 -3.40 6.46 -13.08
CA SER A 224 -4.67 6.64 -13.79
C SER A 224 -4.53 7.72 -14.85
N SER A 225 -4.89 7.43 -16.11
CA SER A 225 -4.87 8.41 -17.17
C SER A 225 -6.14 8.27 -18.04
N PRO A 226 -6.90 9.35 -18.20
CA PRO A 226 -6.77 10.66 -17.57
C PRO A 226 -7.29 10.66 -16.14
N SER A 227 -6.60 11.36 -15.24
CA SER A 227 -7.06 11.57 -13.85
C SER A 227 -8.39 12.34 -13.84
N ARG A 228 -9.33 11.88 -13.02
CA ARG A 228 -10.58 12.60 -12.76
C ARG A 228 -10.40 13.68 -11.67
N TRP A 229 -9.54 13.40 -10.70
CA TRP A 229 -9.47 14.16 -9.45
C TRP A 229 -8.50 15.34 -9.48
N GLY A 230 -7.98 15.67 -10.67
CA GLY A 230 -7.06 16.79 -10.84
C GLY A 230 -5.60 16.48 -10.54
N PHE A 231 -5.26 15.21 -10.34
CA PHE A 231 -3.89 14.75 -10.08
C PHE A 231 -3.31 14.04 -11.29
N SER A 232 -2.21 14.54 -11.83
CA SER A 232 -1.50 13.89 -12.95
C SER A 232 -0.85 12.56 -12.54
N THR A 233 -0.54 12.42 -11.24
CA THR A 233 0.10 11.25 -10.63
C THR A 233 -0.87 10.44 -9.78
N GLU A 234 -2.15 10.41 -10.14
CA GLU A 234 -3.15 9.60 -9.45
C GLU A 234 -2.82 8.11 -9.56
N ASN A 235 -2.62 7.47 -8.42
CA ASN A 235 -2.41 6.02 -8.35
C ASN A 235 -3.61 5.23 -8.88
N HIS A 236 -3.36 4.13 -9.56
CA HIS A 236 -4.41 3.25 -10.03
C HIS A 236 -5.05 2.48 -8.86
N GLU A 237 -6.39 2.48 -8.73
CA GLU A 237 -7.08 1.83 -7.59
C GLU A 237 -6.77 0.33 -7.47
N LYS A 238 -6.53 -0.38 -8.57
CA LYS A 238 -6.13 -1.80 -8.55
C LYS A 238 -4.79 -2.04 -7.86
N LEU A 239 -3.86 -1.07 -7.92
CA LEU A 239 -2.59 -1.14 -7.19
C LEU A 239 -2.84 -1.14 -5.69
N LEU A 240 -3.63 -0.17 -5.22
CA LEU A 240 -3.98 -0.06 -3.80
C LEU A 240 -4.84 -1.24 -3.33
N LYS A 241 -5.77 -1.73 -4.17
CA LYS A 241 -6.55 -2.94 -3.88
C LYS A 241 -5.63 -4.12 -3.59
N ARG A 242 -4.69 -4.41 -4.51
CA ARG A 242 -3.74 -5.52 -4.35
C ARG A 242 -2.87 -5.36 -3.10
N THR A 243 -2.38 -4.16 -2.83
CA THR A 243 -1.58 -3.84 -1.64
C THR A 243 -2.37 -4.06 -0.34
N ILE A 244 -3.57 -3.48 -0.24
CA ILE A 244 -4.39 -3.51 0.97
C ILE A 244 -4.92 -4.93 1.24
N GLU A 245 -5.37 -5.67 0.22
CA GLU A 245 -5.82 -7.06 0.36
C GLU A 245 -4.70 -8.01 0.78
N THR A 246 -3.45 -7.75 0.37
CA THR A 246 -2.29 -8.54 0.79
C THR A 246 -1.96 -8.35 2.26
N SER A 247 -2.16 -7.15 2.81
CA SER A 247 -1.57 -6.72 4.09
C SER A 247 -2.57 -6.45 5.20
N SER A 248 -3.89 -6.49 4.93
CA SER A 248 -4.91 -6.21 5.95
C SER A 248 -6.19 -7.02 5.75
N GLN A 249 -6.96 -7.12 6.84
CA GLN A 249 -8.32 -7.65 6.87
C GLN A 249 -9.35 -6.52 6.93
N GLU A 250 -10.63 -6.83 6.73
CA GLU A 250 -11.72 -5.87 6.95
C GLU A 250 -11.68 -5.29 8.37
N LYS A 251 -12.05 -4.03 8.49
CA LYS A 251 -12.08 -3.23 9.74
C LYS A 251 -10.70 -2.89 10.32
N GLU A 252 -9.59 -3.43 9.77
CA GLU A 252 -8.25 -3.01 10.16
C GLU A 252 -7.91 -1.63 9.58
N LEU A 253 -6.91 -0.98 10.18
CA LEU A 253 -6.58 0.41 9.90
C LEU A 253 -5.49 0.52 8.82
N VAL A 254 -5.80 1.24 7.77
CA VAL A 254 -4.89 1.63 6.68
C VAL A 254 -4.53 3.11 6.84
N MET A 255 -3.28 3.47 6.66
CA MET A 255 -2.81 4.86 6.75
C MET A 255 -2.00 5.26 5.52
N ASP A 256 -2.23 6.50 5.07
CA ASP A 256 -1.43 7.16 4.04
C ASP A 256 -1.23 8.64 4.42
N PHE A 257 0.03 9.03 4.62
CA PHE A 257 0.39 10.40 5.00
C PHE A 257 1.13 11.17 3.89
N PHE A 258 1.09 10.64 2.66
CA PHE A 258 1.36 11.32 1.40
C PHE A 258 0.19 11.06 0.44
N LEU A 259 -1.01 11.41 0.91
CA LEU A 259 -2.27 10.91 0.36
C LEU A 259 -2.52 11.31 -1.10
N GLY A 260 -2.02 12.47 -1.52
CA GLY A 260 -2.19 12.96 -2.89
C GLY A 260 -3.66 13.06 -3.29
N SER A 261 -4.06 12.29 -4.28
CA SER A 261 -5.44 12.30 -4.80
C SER A 261 -6.49 11.56 -3.95
N GLY A 262 -6.10 10.94 -2.83
CA GLY A 262 -7.01 10.17 -1.96
C GLY A 262 -7.28 8.75 -2.44
N THR A 263 -6.47 8.18 -3.33
CA THR A 263 -6.70 6.83 -3.86
C THR A 263 -6.66 5.78 -2.76
N THR A 264 -5.67 5.87 -1.85
CA THR A 264 -5.53 4.92 -0.75
C THR A 264 -6.76 4.88 0.15
N THR A 265 -7.27 6.05 0.54
CA THR A 265 -8.46 6.15 1.40
C THR A 265 -9.73 5.68 0.71
N ALA A 266 -9.88 6.00 -0.59
CA ALA A 266 -11.00 5.55 -1.41
C ALA A 266 -11.03 4.02 -1.52
N VAL A 267 -9.90 3.39 -1.80
CA VAL A 267 -9.79 1.94 -1.92
C VAL A 267 -9.96 1.26 -0.57
N ALA A 268 -9.33 1.76 0.49
CA ALA A 268 -9.49 1.21 1.84
C ALA A 268 -10.96 1.21 2.28
N HIS A 269 -11.68 2.31 2.01
CA HIS A 269 -13.11 2.43 2.32
C HIS A 269 -13.96 1.42 1.54
N LYS A 270 -13.76 1.31 0.23
CA LYS A 270 -14.46 0.34 -0.64
C LYS A 270 -14.21 -1.11 -0.23
N LEU A 271 -13.05 -1.39 0.37
CA LEU A 271 -12.67 -2.70 0.88
C LEU A 271 -13.09 -2.95 2.34
N GLY A 272 -13.86 -2.06 2.96
CA GLY A 272 -14.31 -2.19 4.34
C GLY A 272 -13.21 -2.03 5.40
N ARG A 273 -12.09 -1.38 5.05
CA ARG A 273 -11.02 -1.03 5.99
C ARG A 273 -11.29 0.35 6.60
N LYS A 274 -10.84 0.55 7.84
CA LYS A 274 -10.72 1.90 8.40
C LYS A 274 -9.50 2.59 7.82
N TRP A 275 -9.52 3.93 7.79
CA TRP A 275 -8.41 4.63 7.18
C TRP A 275 -8.11 5.99 7.83
N VAL A 276 -6.84 6.37 7.75
CA VAL A 276 -6.34 7.71 8.05
C VAL A 276 -5.58 8.20 6.83
N GLY A 277 -5.97 9.35 6.31
CA GLY A 277 -5.30 10.03 5.20
C GLY A 277 -4.84 11.42 5.61
N VAL A 278 -3.59 11.75 5.31
CA VAL A 278 -3.02 13.08 5.56
C VAL A 278 -2.49 13.68 4.26
N GLU A 279 -2.83 14.93 4.01
CA GLU A 279 -2.35 15.69 2.85
C GLU A 279 -2.23 17.17 3.23
N MET A 280 -1.23 17.84 2.65
CA MET A 280 -0.99 19.27 2.91
C MET A 280 -1.48 20.19 1.80
N GLY A 281 -1.66 19.66 0.58
CA GLY A 281 -1.99 20.46 -0.60
C GLY A 281 -3.34 21.14 -0.54
N SER A 282 -3.57 22.09 -1.43
CA SER A 282 -4.82 22.86 -1.51
C SER A 282 -5.97 22.13 -2.23
N HIS A 283 -5.73 20.92 -2.71
CA HIS A 283 -6.64 20.17 -3.59
C HIS A 283 -7.68 19.31 -2.86
N PHE A 284 -8.02 19.65 -1.63
CA PHE A 284 -9.14 19.02 -0.92
C PHE A 284 -10.49 19.31 -1.57
N TYR A 285 -10.67 20.56 -1.98
CA TYR A 285 -11.81 21.05 -2.76
C TYR A 285 -11.24 21.79 -3.96
N SER A 286 -11.33 21.19 -5.12
CA SER A 286 -10.86 21.77 -6.38
C SER A 286 -11.88 21.60 -7.47
N PHE A 287 -11.65 22.21 -8.61
CA PHE A 287 -12.47 22.09 -9.80
C PHE A 287 -11.58 21.65 -10.96
N ASN A 288 -12.02 20.69 -11.72
CA ASN A 288 -11.31 20.24 -12.90
C ASN A 288 -11.81 20.99 -14.11
N ASP A 289 -11.19 22.12 -14.45
CA ASP A 289 -11.58 23.01 -15.54
C ASP A 289 -11.64 22.29 -16.90
N LYS A 290 -10.78 21.29 -17.12
CA LYS A 290 -10.77 20.51 -18.37
C LYS A 290 -11.99 19.63 -18.56
N LYS A 291 -12.65 19.25 -17.46
CA LYS A 291 -13.81 18.34 -17.46
C LYS A 291 -15.08 19.03 -16.94
N ASP A 292 -14.98 20.28 -16.51
CA ASP A 292 -16.08 21.05 -15.94
C ASP A 292 -16.80 20.32 -14.78
N ILE A 293 -16.01 19.76 -13.86
CA ILE A 293 -16.53 18.96 -12.72
C ILE A 293 -15.82 19.28 -11.43
N PRO A 294 -16.51 19.24 -10.27
CA PRO A 294 -15.89 19.26 -8.97
C PRO A 294 -14.88 18.11 -8.82
N SER A 295 -13.76 18.40 -8.21
CA SER A 295 -12.68 17.44 -7.99
C SER A 295 -12.04 17.64 -6.61
N GLY A 296 -11.01 16.88 -6.30
CA GLY A 296 -10.32 16.93 -5.03
C GLY A 296 -10.69 15.79 -4.09
N ILE A 297 -9.93 15.66 -3.00
CA ILE A 297 -10.00 14.51 -2.11
C ILE A 297 -11.35 14.37 -1.43
N VAL A 298 -11.91 15.47 -0.92
CA VAL A 298 -13.21 15.45 -0.22
C VAL A 298 -14.34 15.09 -1.17
N VAL A 299 -14.31 15.62 -2.41
CA VAL A 299 -15.30 15.28 -3.44
C VAL A 299 -15.21 13.79 -3.77
N ARG A 300 -14.00 13.29 -4.00
CA ARG A 300 -13.77 11.86 -4.22
C ARG A 300 -14.37 11.00 -3.10
N MET A 301 -14.08 11.32 -1.85
CA MET A 301 -14.59 10.55 -0.72
C MET A 301 -16.11 10.64 -0.58
N LYS A 302 -16.73 11.79 -0.86
CA LYS A 302 -18.19 11.92 -0.91
C LYS A 302 -18.82 11.05 -1.98
N GLU A 303 -18.22 10.98 -3.18
CA GLU A 303 -18.69 10.08 -4.25
C GLU A 303 -18.51 8.59 -3.87
N VAL A 304 -17.43 8.24 -3.19
CA VAL A 304 -17.25 6.88 -2.65
C VAL A 304 -18.37 6.54 -1.66
N LEU A 305 -18.66 7.43 -0.70
CA LEU A 305 -19.76 7.23 0.24
C LEU A 305 -21.14 7.13 -0.44
N ALA A 306 -21.35 7.88 -1.50
CA ALA A 306 -22.59 7.81 -2.29
C ALA A 306 -22.68 6.55 -3.19
N GLY A 307 -21.64 5.71 -3.25
CA GLY A 307 -21.61 4.56 -4.14
C GLY A 307 -21.34 4.88 -5.61
N THR A 308 -20.99 6.13 -5.93
CA THR A 308 -20.76 6.62 -7.31
C THR A 308 -19.29 6.79 -7.67
N GLY A 309 -18.39 6.50 -6.76
CA GLY A 309 -16.95 6.72 -6.91
C GLY A 309 -16.21 5.73 -7.83
N ASN A 310 -16.90 5.09 -8.78
CA ASN A 310 -16.25 4.20 -9.75
C ASN A 310 -15.99 4.93 -11.05
N HIS A 311 -14.75 5.26 -11.30
CA HIS A 311 -14.32 5.93 -12.53
C HIS A 311 -13.38 5.02 -13.30
N GLU A 312 -13.96 4.32 -14.27
CA GLU A 312 -13.20 3.48 -15.19
C GLU A 312 -12.13 4.29 -15.95
N PRO A 313 -10.96 3.70 -16.26
CA PRO A 313 -10.64 2.27 -16.09
C PRO A 313 -10.00 1.90 -14.74
N CYS A 314 -9.83 2.84 -13.82
CA CYS A 314 -9.04 2.61 -12.59
C CYS A 314 -9.85 2.27 -11.35
N GLY A 315 -11.15 2.54 -11.36
CA GLY A 315 -12.03 2.30 -10.22
C GLY A 315 -12.29 0.81 -9.96
N ILE A 316 -12.43 0.45 -8.68
CA ILE A 316 -12.67 -0.94 -8.24
C ILE A 316 -14.09 -1.18 -7.75
N SER A 317 -14.98 -0.20 -7.78
CA SER A 317 -16.33 -0.32 -7.19
C SER A 317 -17.11 -1.51 -7.72
N LYS A 318 -17.01 -1.79 -9.03
CA LYS A 318 -17.64 -2.96 -9.65
C LYS A 318 -16.99 -4.27 -9.20
N ASP A 319 -15.65 -4.29 -9.11
CA ASP A 319 -14.88 -5.49 -8.76
C ASP A 319 -15.19 -5.98 -7.33
N VAL A 320 -15.53 -5.04 -6.44
CA VAL A 320 -15.84 -5.32 -5.02
C VAL A 320 -17.32 -5.17 -4.68
N ASN A 321 -18.17 -4.96 -5.71
CA ASN A 321 -19.62 -4.74 -5.54
C ASN A 321 -19.96 -3.63 -4.54
N TRP A 322 -19.22 -2.51 -4.57
CA TRP A 322 -19.40 -1.40 -3.64
C TRP A 322 -20.73 -0.66 -3.89
N GLN A 323 -21.55 -0.52 -2.83
CA GLN A 323 -22.86 0.11 -2.91
C GLN A 323 -22.92 1.48 -2.22
N GLY A 324 -21.80 1.96 -1.69
CA GLY A 324 -21.76 3.17 -0.89
C GLY A 324 -21.96 2.93 0.61
N GLY A 325 -22.02 4.00 1.35
CA GLY A 325 -22.23 3.99 2.81
C GLY A 325 -20.98 4.35 3.61
N GLY A 326 -21.13 4.42 4.93
CA GLY A 326 -20.08 4.81 5.86
C GLY A 326 -20.00 6.32 6.09
N PHE A 327 -19.00 6.74 6.84
CA PHE A 327 -18.73 8.15 7.10
C PHE A 327 -17.28 8.37 7.51
N PHE A 328 -16.77 9.59 7.28
CA PHE A 328 -15.45 10.02 7.74
C PHE A 328 -15.53 11.39 8.40
N LYS A 329 -14.49 11.69 9.20
CA LYS A 329 -14.26 13.03 9.73
C LYS A 329 -13.16 13.72 8.91
N TYR A 330 -13.35 15.00 8.69
CA TYR A 330 -12.35 15.87 8.08
C TYR A 330 -11.88 16.88 9.10
N TYR A 331 -10.57 17.00 9.26
CA TYR A 331 -9.93 17.99 10.12
C TYR A 331 -8.91 18.79 9.33
N GLU A 332 -8.80 20.04 9.69
CA GLU A 332 -7.75 20.93 9.23
C GLU A 332 -6.97 21.37 10.46
N LEU A 333 -5.68 21.06 10.49
CA LEU A 333 -4.81 21.49 11.58
C LEU A 333 -4.26 22.88 11.26
N GLU A 334 -4.20 23.71 12.28
CA GLU A 334 -3.55 25.01 12.16
C GLU A 334 -2.09 24.84 11.75
N GLN A 335 -1.57 25.79 10.96
CA GLN A 335 -0.15 25.81 10.66
C GLN A 335 0.64 26.13 11.94
N TYR A 336 1.89 25.68 11.98
CA TYR A 336 2.71 25.81 13.18
C TYR A 336 2.86 27.27 13.62
N GLU A 337 3.04 28.19 12.68
CA GLU A 337 3.14 29.63 12.91
C GLU A 337 1.83 30.22 13.47
N GLU A 338 0.68 29.79 12.95
CA GLU A 338 -0.63 30.20 13.43
C GLU A 338 -0.88 29.67 14.86
N THR A 339 -0.49 28.42 15.09
CA THR A 339 -0.58 27.80 16.42
C THR A 339 0.26 28.56 17.44
N LEU A 340 1.50 28.91 17.09
CA LEU A 340 2.37 29.72 17.96
C LEU A 340 1.81 31.12 18.23
N ALA A 341 1.22 31.77 17.21
CA ALA A 341 0.58 33.07 17.35
C ALA A 341 -0.65 33.03 18.26
N ASN A 342 -1.36 31.90 18.28
CA ASN A 342 -2.56 31.69 19.10
C ASN A 342 -2.23 31.19 20.52
N CYS A 343 -0.97 30.82 20.81
CA CYS A 343 -0.53 30.48 22.16
C CYS A 343 -0.57 31.72 23.07
N LYS A 344 -1.16 31.59 24.25
CA LYS A 344 -1.12 32.64 25.29
C LYS A 344 0.19 32.51 26.06
N TYR A 345 1.08 33.47 25.88
CA TYR A 345 2.31 33.58 26.67
C TYR A 345 2.03 34.51 27.84
N GLU A 346 2.06 34.03 29.08
CA GLU A 346 1.98 34.89 30.26
C GLU A 346 3.34 35.52 30.48
N GLU A 347 3.35 36.86 30.65
CA GLU A 347 4.59 37.65 30.83
C GLU A 347 5.29 37.44 32.19
N ASN A 348 4.73 36.64 33.06
CA ASN A 348 5.21 36.48 34.42
C ASN A 348 5.39 35.00 34.77
N ASP A 349 6.59 34.46 34.65
CA ASP A 349 7.24 33.63 35.67
C ASP A 349 8.55 33.02 35.15
N LEU A 350 9.64 33.71 35.44
CA LEU A 350 10.98 33.15 35.30
C LEU A 350 11.27 31.97 36.29
N PHE A 351 10.36 31.70 37.26
CA PHE A 351 10.57 30.77 38.34
C PHE A 351 9.54 29.66 38.48
N ASN A 352 8.42 29.72 37.79
CA ASN A 352 7.44 28.63 37.73
C ASN A 352 7.41 28.07 36.32
N SER A 353 8.13 27.00 36.07
CA SER A 353 7.98 26.25 34.82
C SER A 353 6.63 25.54 34.85
N PRO A 354 5.65 25.92 34.00
CA PRO A 354 4.40 25.22 33.94
C PRO A 354 4.67 23.76 33.50
N SER A 355 3.88 22.81 33.98
CA SER A 355 4.00 21.39 33.66
C SER A 355 3.81 21.10 32.16
N LYS A 356 3.26 22.05 31.42
CA LYS A 356 3.09 22.03 29.97
C LYS A 356 3.55 23.34 29.37
N THR A 357 4.12 23.28 28.16
CA THR A 357 4.45 24.50 27.40
C THR A 357 3.15 25.17 26.90
N PRO A 358 3.15 26.52 26.65
CA PRO A 358 1.99 27.20 26.06
C PRO A 358 1.47 26.54 24.79
N TYR A 359 2.36 25.97 23.98
CA TYR A 359 2.02 25.19 22.80
C TYR A 359 1.27 23.89 23.17
N GLN A 360 1.76 23.14 24.16
CA GLN A 360 1.11 21.93 24.62
C GLN A 360 -0.26 22.21 25.24
N GLU A 361 -0.40 23.28 25.99
CA GLU A 361 -1.68 23.72 26.53
C GLU A 361 -2.66 24.10 25.42
N TYR A 362 -2.22 24.88 24.45
CA TYR A 362 -3.06 25.31 23.33
C TYR A 362 -3.54 24.13 22.47
N VAL A 363 -2.64 23.23 22.10
CA VAL A 363 -2.94 22.08 21.23
C VAL A 363 -3.83 21.06 21.95
N PHE A 364 -3.66 20.85 23.26
CA PHE A 364 -4.41 19.84 24.00
C PHE A 364 -5.68 20.38 24.69
N MET A 365 -5.82 21.70 24.89
CA MET A 365 -6.99 22.27 25.57
C MET A 365 -8.29 22.23 24.76
N LYS A 366 -8.22 22.17 23.44
CA LYS A 366 -9.43 22.20 22.59
C LYS A 366 -9.97 20.84 22.21
N ASP A 367 -9.33 19.76 22.60
CA ASP A 367 -9.61 18.44 22.06
C ASP A 367 -9.74 17.28 23.06
N GLU A 368 -10.38 17.52 24.19
CA GLU A 368 -10.89 16.40 25.01
C GLU A 368 -11.87 15.48 24.24
N LYS A 369 -12.38 15.94 23.08
CA LYS A 369 -13.26 15.15 22.20
C LYS A 369 -12.54 14.42 21.06
N MET A 370 -11.27 14.70 20.82
CA MET A 370 -10.45 13.95 19.84
C MET A 370 -9.73 12.74 20.44
N LEU A 371 -9.65 12.66 21.74
CA LEU A 371 -9.06 11.55 22.48
C LEU A 371 -10.10 10.40 22.70
#